data_376ef19024362cfd7f78089d583e35a6
#
_entry.id   376ef19024362cfd7f78089d583e35a6
#
_cell.length_a   1.000
_cell.length_b   1.000
_cell.length_c   1.000
_cell.angle_alpha   90.00
_cell.angle_beta   90.00
_cell.angle_gamma   90.00
#
_symmetry.space_group_name_H-M   'P 1'
#
loop_
_entity.id
_entity.type
_entity.pdbx_description
1 polymer ?
#
loop_
_entity_poly.entity_id
_entity_poly.type
_entity_poly.pdbx_seq_one_letter_code
_entity_poly.pdbx_strand_id
1 'polypeptide(L)'
;MFLYNKNIKFLLEVSLMTPLMNLLYDHAMDTGFTAQLTTPQYRSVNNLLDRLSGDLREALSRDARDTFEKYYDALQAQRQMELEAMFLSAFALRRELG
;
A
#
# COMPACT_ATOMS: atom_id res chain seq x y z
N MET A 1 23.32 0.42 -1.80
CA MET A 1 22.38 -0.69 -1.87
C MET A 1 21.55 -0.61 -3.11
N PHE A 2 21.59 -1.64 -3.88
CA PHE A 2 20.98 -1.69 -5.20
C PHE A 2 19.46 -1.51 -5.16
N LEU A 3 18.79 -2.26 -4.26
CA LEU A 3 17.34 -2.18 -4.13
C LEU A 3 16.87 -0.81 -3.63
N TYR A 4 17.70 -0.16 -2.83
CA TYR A 4 17.40 1.15 -2.30
C TYR A 4 17.30 2.19 -3.42
N ASN A 5 18.21 2.16 -4.38
CA ASN A 5 18.20 3.09 -5.51
C ASN A 5 16.95 2.91 -6.40
N LYS A 6 16.52 1.66 -6.61
CA LYS A 6 15.29 1.39 -7.33
C LYS A 6 14.08 1.97 -6.62
N ASN A 7 14.02 1.81 -5.30
CA ASN A 7 12.90 2.33 -4.52
C ASN A 7 12.83 3.86 -4.58
N ILE A 8 13.98 4.54 -4.56
CA ILE A 8 14.02 6.00 -4.67
C ILE A 8 13.44 6.44 -6.02
N LYS A 9 13.80 5.75 -7.10
CA LYS A 9 13.29 6.07 -8.42
C LYS A 9 11.77 5.95 -8.47
N PHE A 10 11.21 4.86 -7.93
CA PHE A 10 9.76 4.68 -7.86
C PHE A 10 9.09 5.77 -7.03
N LEU A 11 9.67 6.14 -5.91
CA LEU A 11 9.12 7.19 -5.06
C LEU A 11 9.05 8.53 -5.79
N LEU A 12 10.07 8.87 -6.57
CA LEU A 12 10.08 10.10 -7.36
C LEU A 12 9.00 10.07 -8.44
N GLU A 13 8.83 8.93 -9.10
CA GLU A 13 7.79 8.79 -10.14
C GLU A 13 6.39 8.91 -9.54
N VAL A 14 6.15 8.30 -8.39
CA VAL A 14 4.86 8.38 -7.69
C VAL A 14 4.59 9.82 -7.25
N SER A 15 5.61 10.51 -6.75
CA SER A 15 5.48 11.90 -6.30
C SER A 15 5.14 12.85 -7.45
N LEU A 16 5.43 12.47 -8.68
CA LEU A 16 5.16 13.26 -9.87
C LEU A 16 3.85 12.91 -10.55
N MET A 17 2.98 12.13 -9.92
CA MET A 17 1.65 11.83 -10.44
C MET A 17 0.88 13.12 -10.68
N THR A 18 0.33 13.25 -11.88
CA THR A 18 -0.49 14.40 -12.24
C THR A 18 -1.83 14.37 -11.49
N PRO A 19 -2.53 15.50 -11.37
CA PRO A 19 -3.87 15.51 -10.77
C PRO A 19 -4.84 14.54 -11.46
N LEU A 20 -4.75 14.39 -12.77
CA LEU A 20 -5.57 13.43 -13.51
C LEU A 20 -5.24 12.00 -13.10
N MET A 21 -3.95 11.68 -12.99
CA MET A 21 -3.52 10.34 -12.58
C MET A 21 -3.99 10.04 -11.15
N ASN A 22 -3.94 11.01 -10.25
CA ASN A 22 -4.45 10.86 -8.90
C ASN A 22 -5.95 10.58 -8.89
N LEU A 23 -6.69 11.29 -9.72
CA LEU A 23 -8.14 11.09 -9.83
C LEU A 23 -8.46 9.69 -10.35
N LEU A 24 -7.75 9.23 -11.38
CA LEU A 24 -7.93 7.89 -11.93
C LEU A 24 -7.54 6.81 -10.93
N TYR A 25 -6.46 7.03 -10.19
CA TYR A 25 -6.03 6.11 -9.14
C TYR A 25 -7.09 5.99 -8.05
N ASP A 26 -7.59 7.11 -7.55
CA ASP A 26 -8.61 7.12 -6.50
C ASP A 26 -9.87 6.41 -6.98
N HIS A 27 -10.28 6.64 -8.22
CA HIS A 27 -11.44 5.96 -8.79
C HIS A 27 -11.22 4.46 -8.90
N ALA A 28 -10.04 4.04 -9.37
CA ALA A 28 -9.70 2.62 -9.48
C ALA A 28 -9.69 1.93 -8.11
N MET A 29 -9.15 2.61 -7.09
CA MET A 29 -9.13 2.08 -5.72
C MET A 29 -10.54 1.95 -5.16
N ASP A 30 -11.40 2.95 -5.39
CA ASP A 30 -12.74 2.96 -4.84
C ASP A 30 -13.67 1.95 -5.53
N THR A 31 -13.48 1.70 -6.83
CA THR A 31 -14.42 0.88 -7.60
C THR A 31 -13.85 -0.49 -7.98
N GLY A 32 -12.73 -0.50 -8.72
CA GLY A 32 -12.17 -1.73 -9.26
C GLY A 32 -11.39 -2.52 -8.23
N PHE A 33 -10.45 -1.86 -7.57
CA PHE A 33 -9.54 -2.53 -6.64
C PHE A 33 -10.30 -3.02 -5.40
N THR A 34 -11.12 -2.17 -4.81
CA THR A 34 -11.90 -2.54 -3.61
C THR A 34 -12.82 -3.71 -3.89
N ALA A 35 -13.43 -3.76 -5.07
CA ALA A 35 -14.29 -4.88 -5.46
C ALA A 35 -13.51 -6.20 -5.51
N GLN A 36 -12.24 -6.17 -5.93
CA GLN A 36 -11.40 -7.36 -5.97
C GLN A 36 -11.01 -7.85 -4.58
N LEU A 37 -11.08 -7.00 -3.58
CA LEU A 37 -10.72 -7.32 -2.19
C LEU A 37 -11.92 -7.80 -1.37
N THR A 38 -12.98 -8.28 -2.01
CA THR A 38 -14.17 -8.79 -1.32
C THR A 38 -14.22 -10.31 -1.23
N THR A 39 -13.15 -11.00 -1.63
CA THR A 39 -13.10 -12.46 -1.53
C THR A 39 -13.12 -12.91 -0.07
N PRO A 40 -13.74 -14.07 0.23
CA PRO A 40 -13.73 -14.61 1.60
C PRO A 40 -12.32 -14.81 2.14
N GLN A 41 -11.38 -15.23 1.30
CA GLN A 41 -9.98 -15.44 1.71
C GLN A 41 -9.34 -14.13 2.16
N TYR A 42 -9.52 -13.06 1.40
CA TYR A 42 -8.97 -11.76 1.76
C TYR A 42 -9.56 -11.26 3.07
N ARG A 43 -10.88 -11.35 3.22
CA ARG A 43 -11.57 -10.92 4.45
C ARG A 43 -11.07 -11.68 5.67
N SER A 44 -10.90 -12.98 5.52
CA SER A 44 -10.43 -13.85 6.60
C SER A 44 -9.03 -13.45 7.06
N VAL A 45 -8.11 -13.24 6.10
CA VAL A 45 -6.74 -12.82 6.41
C VAL A 45 -6.73 -11.43 7.02
N ASN A 46 -7.52 -10.51 6.48
CA ASN A 46 -7.59 -9.15 6.99
C ASN A 46 -8.09 -9.11 8.43
N ASN A 47 -9.12 -9.89 8.74
CA ASN A 47 -9.65 -10.00 10.11
C ASN A 47 -8.62 -10.61 11.05
N LEU A 48 -7.87 -11.60 10.60
CA LEU A 48 -6.81 -12.21 11.37
C LEU A 48 -5.71 -11.21 11.68
N LEU A 49 -5.30 -10.43 10.70
CA LEU A 49 -4.27 -9.40 10.87
C LEU A 49 -4.71 -8.34 11.89
N ASP A 50 -5.96 -7.90 11.80
CA ASP A 50 -6.50 -6.92 12.75
C ASP A 50 -6.49 -7.47 14.17
N ARG A 51 -6.91 -8.71 14.35
CA ARG A 51 -6.91 -9.36 15.68
C ARG A 51 -5.49 -9.51 16.21
N LEU A 52 -4.57 -10.02 15.40
CA LEU A 52 -3.19 -10.23 15.82
C LEU A 52 -2.49 -8.93 16.17
N SER A 53 -2.73 -7.88 15.40
CA SER A 53 -2.13 -6.57 15.69
C SER A 53 -2.68 -6.00 17.00
N GLY A 54 -3.96 -6.20 17.28
CA GLY A 54 -4.56 -5.82 18.55
C GLY A 54 -3.97 -6.59 19.73
N ASP A 55 -3.84 -7.92 19.58
CA ASP A 55 -3.25 -8.78 20.61
C ASP A 55 -1.80 -8.41 20.87
N LEU A 56 -1.05 -8.10 19.82
CA LEU A 56 0.34 -7.71 19.93
C LEU A 56 0.49 -6.38 20.69
N ARG A 57 -0.36 -5.41 20.36
CA ARG A 57 -0.35 -4.11 21.07
C ARG A 57 -0.57 -4.29 22.57
N GLU A 58 -1.50 -5.16 22.94
CA GLU A 58 -1.79 -5.43 24.36
C GLU A 58 -0.67 -6.15 25.07
N ALA A 59 0.06 -7.01 24.35
CA ALA A 59 1.16 -7.80 24.93
C ALA A 59 2.46 -7.01 25.08
N LEU A 60 2.62 -5.92 24.35
CA LEU A 60 3.87 -5.15 24.34
C LEU A 60 3.93 -4.14 25.49
N SER A 61 5.15 -3.89 25.99
CA SER A 61 5.41 -2.79 26.91
C SER A 61 5.13 -1.46 26.21
N ARG A 62 5.04 -0.38 26.98
CA ARG A 62 4.74 0.95 26.45
C ARG A 62 5.76 1.38 25.37
N ASP A 63 7.04 1.21 25.66
CA ASP A 63 8.10 1.61 24.73
C ASP A 63 8.11 0.73 23.48
N ALA A 64 7.94 -0.56 23.65
CA ALA A 64 7.87 -1.50 22.52
C ALA A 64 6.62 -1.28 21.68
N ARG A 65 5.52 -0.89 22.32
CA ARG A 65 4.29 -0.54 21.61
C ARG A 65 4.48 0.69 20.74
N ASP A 66 5.17 1.71 21.23
CA ASP A 66 5.48 2.91 20.46
C ASP A 66 6.28 2.57 19.20
N THR A 67 7.31 1.73 19.36
CA THR A 67 8.09 1.25 18.21
C THR A 67 7.24 0.45 17.23
N PHE A 68 6.36 -0.39 17.74
CA PHE A 68 5.44 -1.18 16.90
C PHE A 68 4.52 -0.26 16.09
N GLU A 69 3.98 0.79 16.72
CA GLU A 69 3.10 1.72 16.00
C GLU A 69 3.85 2.44 14.87
N LYS A 70 5.08 2.83 15.11
CA LYS A 70 5.92 3.44 14.07
C LYS A 70 6.19 2.47 12.93
N TYR A 71 6.49 1.22 13.25
CA TYR A 71 6.69 0.17 12.26
C TYR A 71 5.41 -0.05 11.44
N TYR A 72 4.28 -0.15 12.10
CA TYR A 72 2.99 -0.36 11.45
C TYR A 72 2.66 0.77 10.49
N ASP A 73 2.84 2.02 10.93
CA ASP A 73 2.59 3.19 10.09
C ASP A 73 3.51 3.21 8.88
N ALA A 74 4.79 2.90 9.07
CA ALA A 74 5.75 2.84 7.97
C ALA A 74 5.38 1.74 6.97
N LEU A 75 4.92 0.59 7.45
CA LEU A 75 4.49 -0.51 6.61
C LEU A 75 3.27 -0.11 5.77
N GLN A 76 2.31 0.60 6.35
CA GLN A 76 1.14 1.08 5.62
C GLN A 76 1.54 2.09 4.55
N ALA A 77 2.46 2.99 4.87
CA ALA A 77 2.99 3.94 3.90
C ALA A 77 3.68 3.23 2.74
N GLN A 78 4.47 2.21 3.03
CA GLN A 78 5.14 1.42 2.00
C GLN A 78 4.14 0.73 1.08
N ARG A 79 3.09 0.14 1.65
CA ARG A 79 2.03 -0.51 0.85
C ARG A 79 1.35 0.49 -0.07
N GLN A 80 1.06 1.68 0.44
CA GLN A 80 0.44 2.73 -0.37
C GLN A 80 1.32 3.10 -1.56
N MET A 81 2.62 3.25 -1.33
CA MET A 81 3.57 3.55 -2.40
C MET A 81 3.65 2.44 -3.44
N GLU A 82 3.63 1.20 -2.98
CA GLU A 82 3.66 0.03 -3.87
C GLU A 82 2.41 -0.03 -4.76
N LEU A 83 1.23 0.25 -4.19
CA LEU A 83 -0.01 0.26 -4.95
C LEU A 83 0.00 1.38 -5.99
N GLU A 84 0.48 2.55 -5.64
CA GLU A 84 0.60 3.66 -6.58
C GLU A 84 1.59 3.34 -7.70
N ALA A 85 2.72 2.72 -7.35
CA ALA A 85 3.71 2.29 -8.34
C ALA A 85 3.14 1.25 -9.30
N MET A 86 2.38 0.29 -8.77
CA MET A 86 1.69 -0.70 -9.60
C MET A 86 0.71 -0.06 -10.56
N PHE A 87 -0.06 0.91 -10.07
CA PHE A 87 -1.04 1.61 -10.89
C PHE A 87 -0.35 2.36 -12.04
N LEU A 88 0.72 3.09 -11.74
CA LEU A 88 1.48 3.82 -12.75
C LEU A 88 2.10 2.87 -13.78
N SER A 89 2.64 1.75 -13.33
CA SER A 89 3.24 0.75 -14.22
C SER A 89 2.21 0.13 -15.16
N ALA A 90 1.04 -0.21 -14.63
CA ALA A 90 -0.04 -0.76 -15.43
C ALA A 90 -0.55 0.24 -16.45
N PHE A 91 -0.66 1.52 -16.05
CA PHE A 91 -1.11 2.58 -16.92
C PHE A 91 -0.11 2.80 -18.08
N ALA A 92 1.18 2.82 -17.78
CA ALA A 92 2.23 2.98 -18.79
C ALA A 92 2.24 1.81 -19.76
N LEU A 93 2.10 0.59 -19.27
CA LEU A 93 2.03 -0.61 -20.12
C LEU A 93 0.83 -0.55 -21.07
N ARG A 94 -0.32 -0.15 -20.57
CA ARG A 94 -1.52 0.00 -21.37
C ARG A 94 -1.30 1.01 -22.49
N ARG A 95 -0.63 2.11 -22.20
CA ARG A 95 -0.35 3.15 -23.18
C ARG A 95 0.58 2.67 -24.30
N GLU A 96 1.56 1.82 -23.96
CA GLU A 96 2.48 1.24 -24.94
C GLU A 96 1.78 0.21 -25.83
N LEU A 97 0.83 -0.52 -25.28
CA LEU A 97 0.12 -1.56 -26.01
C LEU A 97 -1.05 -1.03 -26.85
N GLY A 98 -1.57 0.08 -26.41
CA GLY A 98 -2.78 0.64 -27.01
C GLY A 98 -2.60 1.76 -27.93
#